data_5004911288f6974f830e5e35ae2f0f8d
#
_entry.id   5004911288f6974f830e5e35ae2f0f8d
#
_cell.length_a   1.000
_cell.length_b   1.000
_cell.length_c   1.000
_cell.angle_alpha   90.00
_cell.angle_beta   90.00
_cell.angle_gamma   90.00
#
_symmetry.space_group_name_H-M   'P 1'
#
loop_
_entity.id
_entity.type
_entity.pdbx_description
1 polymer ?
#
loop_
_entity_poly.entity_id
_entity_poly.type
_entity_poly.pdbx_seq_one_letter_code
_entity_poly.pdbx_strand_id
1 'polypeptide(L)'
;MPTLFQQIDSNTKLVQDLFGHLTPEQLNETSGAQWSIAQNIAHLILINSSYFPIIDQLQQKVYKRPFHGRFQFIVKFLGGFVKQSVEPSRQKKMKTFPVWEPKEATVLHDIIDQFTAHHQDLKRYIELAAPFIQNKTVIHSPASKVIVYELDTVFDIIIQHELRHIEQAKEQLQKILK
;
A
#
# COMPACT_ATOMS: atom_id res chain seq x y z
N MET A 1 -18.28 11.46 -2.77
CA MET A 1 -17.14 10.54 -2.92
C MET A 1 -17.27 9.44 -1.89
N PRO A 2 -16.89 8.18 -2.19
CA PRO A 2 -16.90 7.11 -1.21
C PRO A 2 -15.94 7.45 -0.05
N THR A 3 -16.28 7.01 1.17
CA THR A 3 -15.39 7.14 2.32
C THR A 3 -14.14 6.28 2.12
N LEU A 4 -13.08 6.57 2.87
CA LEU A 4 -11.85 5.76 2.85
C LEU A 4 -12.14 4.28 3.15
N PHE A 5 -13.02 4.00 4.12
CA PHE A 5 -13.43 2.61 4.46
C PHE A 5 -14.16 1.93 3.30
N GLN A 6 -15.07 2.63 2.64
CA GLN A 6 -15.75 2.08 1.46
C GLN A 6 -14.77 1.76 0.32
N GLN A 7 -13.71 2.55 0.15
CA GLN A 7 -12.66 2.26 -0.85
C GLN A 7 -11.86 1.01 -0.47
N ILE A 8 -11.48 0.84 0.81
CA ILE A 8 -10.82 -0.36 1.31
C ILE A 8 -11.71 -1.59 1.11
N ASP A 9 -13.00 -1.51 1.47
CA ASP A 9 -13.95 -2.62 1.26
C ASP A 9 -14.09 -2.96 -0.22
N SER A 10 -14.12 -1.96 -1.10
CA SER A 10 -14.16 -2.16 -2.54
C SER A 10 -12.92 -2.87 -3.07
N ASN A 11 -11.72 -2.48 -2.58
CA ASN A 11 -10.47 -3.13 -2.97
C ASN A 11 -10.41 -4.58 -2.45
N THR A 12 -10.86 -4.83 -1.19
CA THR A 12 -10.98 -6.20 -0.65
C THR A 12 -11.87 -7.06 -1.54
N LYS A 13 -13.06 -6.55 -1.83
CA LYS A 13 -14.01 -7.27 -2.68
C LYS A 13 -13.44 -7.53 -4.07
N LEU A 14 -12.80 -6.55 -4.67
CA LEU A 14 -12.19 -6.69 -5.99
C LEU A 14 -11.12 -7.79 -6.01
N VAL A 15 -10.27 -7.87 -5.00
CA VAL A 15 -9.26 -8.92 -4.86
C VAL A 15 -9.91 -10.30 -4.69
N GLN A 16 -10.94 -10.41 -3.85
CA GLN A 16 -11.69 -11.64 -3.66
C GLN A 16 -12.39 -12.10 -4.95
N ASP A 17 -13.08 -11.20 -5.64
CA ASP A 17 -13.82 -11.51 -6.87
C ASP A 17 -12.85 -11.95 -8.01
N LEU A 18 -11.67 -11.30 -8.12
CA LEU A 18 -10.73 -11.60 -9.19
C LEU A 18 -9.86 -12.83 -8.91
N PHE A 19 -9.46 -13.05 -7.67
CA PHE A 19 -8.39 -14.00 -7.35
C PHE A 19 -8.78 -15.05 -6.30
N GLY A 20 -9.90 -14.90 -5.58
CA GLY A 20 -10.28 -15.78 -4.47
C GLY A 20 -10.63 -17.21 -4.90
N HIS A 21 -10.87 -17.45 -6.20
CA HIS A 21 -11.17 -18.77 -6.75
C HIS A 21 -9.93 -19.49 -7.33
N LEU A 22 -8.76 -18.82 -7.35
CA LEU A 22 -7.54 -19.36 -7.93
C LEU A 22 -6.83 -20.30 -6.95
N THR A 23 -6.16 -21.33 -7.51
CA THR A 23 -5.32 -22.22 -6.69
C THR A 23 -4.04 -21.51 -6.23
N PRO A 24 -3.37 -22.00 -5.16
CA PRO A 24 -2.08 -21.47 -4.75
C PRO A 24 -1.04 -21.46 -5.87
N GLU A 25 -1.03 -22.47 -6.73
CA GLU A 25 -0.13 -22.57 -7.88
C GLU A 25 -0.38 -21.42 -8.86
N GLN A 26 -1.64 -21.17 -9.22
CA GLN A 26 -2.06 -20.07 -10.10
C GLN A 26 -1.73 -18.70 -9.49
N LEU A 27 -1.94 -18.53 -8.19
CA LEU A 27 -1.62 -17.26 -7.49
C LEU A 27 -0.12 -16.98 -7.50
N ASN A 28 0.73 -18.03 -7.44
CA ASN A 28 2.18 -17.89 -7.39
C ASN A 28 2.84 -17.99 -8.77
N GLU A 29 2.09 -18.28 -9.83
CA GLU A 29 2.62 -18.40 -11.18
C GLU A 29 3.12 -17.04 -11.70
N THR A 30 4.29 -17.02 -12.33
CA THR A 30 4.91 -15.83 -12.91
C THR A 30 5.00 -15.96 -14.43
N SER A 31 4.78 -14.86 -15.14
CA SER A 31 5.02 -14.77 -16.57
C SER A 31 6.18 -13.81 -16.85
N GLY A 32 7.34 -14.36 -17.17
CA GLY A 32 8.58 -13.60 -17.38
C GLY A 32 9.12 -12.98 -16.08
N ALA A 33 9.63 -11.75 -16.16
CA ALA A 33 10.21 -11.03 -15.02
C ALA A 33 9.17 -10.22 -14.22
N GLN A 34 7.90 -10.55 -14.33
CA GLN A 34 6.82 -9.85 -13.62
C GLN A 34 6.47 -10.58 -12.33
N TRP A 35 6.03 -9.82 -11.34
CA TRP A 35 5.52 -10.40 -10.10
C TRP A 35 4.27 -11.25 -10.35
N SER A 36 4.15 -12.34 -9.60
CA SER A 36 2.94 -13.14 -9.54
C SER A 36 1.78 -12.33 -8.93
N ILE A 37 0.55 -12.87 -9.01
CA ILE A 37 -0.61 -12.30 -8.32
C ILE A 37 -0.32 -12.22 -6.82
N ALA A 38 0.16 -13.33 -6.22
CA ALA A 38 0.48 -13.41 -4.80
C ALA A 38 1.56 -12.40 -4.37
N GLN A 39 2.59 -12.20 -5.18
CA GLN A 39 3.64 -11.22 -4.90
C GLN A 39 3.12 -9.77 -4.95
N ASN A 40 2.23 -9.43 -5.88
CA ASN A 40 1.59 -8.12 -5.91
C ASN A 40 0.78 -7.88 -4.62
N ILE A 41 -0.02 -8.83 -4.18
CA ILE A 41 -0.84 -8.72 -2.96
C ILE A 41 0.05 -8.66 -1.70
N ALA A 42 1.08 -9.51 -1.60
CA ALA A 42 2.04 -9.50 -0.49
C ALA A 42 2.78 -8.15 -0.37
N HIS A 43 3.13 -7.55 -1.50
CA HIS A 43 3.73 -6.22 -1.55
C HIS A 43 2.81 -5.15 -0.97
N LEU A 44 1.51 -5.20 -1.26
CA LEU A 44 0.53 -4.26 -0.70
C LEU A 44 0.45 -4.40 0.83
N ILE A 45 0.33 -5.62 1.34
CA ILE A 45 0.32 -5.89 2.79
C ILE A 45 1.59 -5.34 3.44
N LEU A 46 2.75 -5.58 2.83
CA LEU A 46 4.05 -5.15 3.36
C LEU A 46 4.17 -3.62 3.44
N ILE A 47 3.78 -2.91 2.37
CA ILE A 47 3.81 -1.44 2.36
C ILE A 47 2.85 -0.86 3.37
N ASN A 48 1.59 -1.30 3.36
CA ASN A 48 0.58 -0.75 4.25
C ASN A 48 0.96 -0.97 5.71
N SER A 49 1.41 -2.19 6.07
CA SER A 49 1.86 -2.53 7.43
C SER A 49 3.06 -1.71 7.88
N SER A 50 3.91 -1.26 6.95
CA SER A 50 5.11 -0.48 7.29
C SER A 50 4.78 0.89 7.92
N TYR A 51 3.56 1.39 7.78
CA TYR A 51 3.08 2.62 8.41
C TYR A 51 2.60 2.41 9.85
N PHE A 52 2.20 1.20 10.23
CA PHE A 52 1.64 0.92 11.55
C PHE A 52 2.57 1.33 12.70
N PRO A 53 3.87 1.00 12.69
CA PRO A 53 4.80 1.45 13.74
C PRO A 53 4.93 2.98 13.86
N ILE A 54 4.72 3.73 12.78
CA ILE A 54 4.75 5.19 12.83
C ILE A 54 3.50 5.71 13.55
N ILE A 55 2.34 5.12 13.28
CA ILE A 55 1.08 5.47 13.96
C ILE A 55 1.17 5.10 15.45
N ASP A 56 1.74 3.93 15.79
CA ASP A 56 1.98 3.54 17.18
C ASP A 56 2.89 4.54 17.90
N GLN A 57 3.97 5.00 17.26
CA GLN A 57 4.85 6.03 17.83
C GLN A 57 4.13 7.36 18.04
N LEU A 58 3.21 7.74 17.14
CA LEU A 58 2.37 8.93 17.30
C LEU A 58 1.45 8.78 18.51
N GLN A 59 0.79 7.63 18.68
CA GLN A 59 -0.06 7.33 19.83
C GLN A 59 0.72 7.38 21.15
N GLN A 60 1.92 6.84 21.17
CA GLN A 60 2.82 6.84 22.32
C GLN A 60 3.52 8.19 22.55
N LYS A 61 3.31 9.17 21.68
CA LYS A 61 3.96 10.52 21.71
C LYS A 61 5.49 10.48 21.66
N VAL A 62 6.06 9.42 21.06
CA VAL A 62 7.52 9.25 20.90
C VAL A 62 8.01 9.52 19.47
N TYR A 63 7.09 9.74 18.54
CA TYR A 63 7.44 10.02 17.15
C TYR A 63 8.24 11.32 17.00
N LYS A 64 9.36 11.23 16.26
CA LYS A 64 10.23 12.39 15.98
C LYS A 64 10.13 12.78 14.51
N ARG A 65 9.43 13.90 14.27
CA ARG A 65 9.30 14.46 12.92
C ARG A 65 10.67 14.91 12.39
N PRO A 66 11.05 14.53 11.16
CA PRO A 66 12.27 15.03 10.51
C PRO A 66 12.27 16.56 10.41
N PHE A 67 13.45 17.18 10.51
CA PHE A 67 13.59 18.64 10.53
C PHE A 67 12.96 19.32 9.30
N HIS A 68 13.24 18.78 8.10
CA HIS A 68 12.68 19.32 6.84
C HIS A 68 11.16 19.15 6.71
N GLY A 69 10.55 18.24 7.46
CA GLY A 69 9.09 18.14 7.57
C GLY A 69 8.42 19.35 8.26
N ARG A 70 9.20 20.31 8.76
CA ARG A 70 8.69 21.61 9.26
C ARG A 70 8.35 22.58 8.13
N PHE A 71 8.89 22.37 6.93
CA PHE A 71 8.70 23.25 5.78
C PHE A 71 7.54 22.73 4.91
N GLN A 72 6.40 23.40 4.99
CA GLN A 72 5.16 22.95 4.35
C GLN A 72 5.28 22.79 2.82
N PHE A 73 6.12 23.60 2.17
CA PHE A 73 6.35 23.48 0.72
C PHE A 73 7.06 22.16 0.37
N ILE A 74 8.01 21.71 1.20
CA ILE A 74 8.69 20.40 1.02
C ILE A 74 7.68 19.27 1.20
N VAL A 75 6.86 19.33 2.24
CA VAL A 75 5.84 18.33 2.57
C VAL A 75 4.86 18.17 1.42
N LYS A 76 4.32 19.28 0.89
CA LYS A 76 3.38 19.27 -0.23
C LYS A 76 4.03 18.77 -1.52
N PHE A 77 5.26 19.22 -1.82
CA PHE A 77 5.98 18.80 -3.00
C PHE A 77 6.25 17.29 -3.00
N LEU A 78 6.82 16.77 -1.90
CA LEU A 78 7.15 15.35 -1.79
C LEU A 78 5.90 14.48 -1.71
N GLY A 79 4.88 14.88 -0.95
CA GLY A 79 3.59 14.19 -0.89
C GLY A 79 2.90 14.11 -2.24
N GLY A 80 2.84 15.22 -2.97
CA GLY A 80 2.29 15.27 -4.33
C GLY A 80 3.07 14.38 -5.31
N PHE A 81 4.40 14.39 -5.23
CA PHE A 81 5.26 13.54 -6.06
C PHE A 81 4.99 12.05 -5.80
N VAL A 82 4.93 11.63 -4.53
CA VAL A 82 4.64 10.23 -4.18
C VAL A 82 3.23 9.84 -4.63
N LYS A 83 2.21 10.66 -4.34
CA LYS A 83 0.84 10.42 -4.78
C LYS A 83 0.76 10.21 -6.30
N GLN A 84 1.36 11.12 -7.08
CA GLN A 84 1.42 10.99 -8.54
C GLN A 84 2.18 9.73 -8.99
N SER A 85 3.18 9.29 -8.23
CA SER A 85 3.99 8.11 -8.59
C SER A 85 3.22 6.79 -8.50
N VAL A 86 2.18 6.72 -7.66
CA VAL A 86 1.37 5.52 -7.42
C VAL A 86 0.04 5.51 -8.16
N GLU A 87 -0.29 6.57 -8.90
CA GLU A 87 -1.54 6.63 -9.67
C GLU A 87 -1.70 5.42 -10.62
N PRO A 88 -2.88 4.78 -10.66
CA PRO A 88 -3.14 3.62 -11.52
C PRO A 88 -2.93 3.92 -13.01
N SER A 89 -3.24 5.15 -13.45
CA SER A 89 -3.10 5.61 -14.84
C SER A 89 -1.64 5.74 -15.31
N ARG A 90 -0.66 5.74 -14.38
CA ARG A 90 0.74 5.95 -14.72
C ARG A 90 1.37 4.71 -15.33
N GLN A 91 1.65 4.74 -16.63
CA GLN A 91 2.30 3.65 -17.37
C GLN A 91 3.77 3.42 -17.00
N LYS A 92 4.47 4.47 -16.51
CA LYS A 92 5.91 4.35 -16.17
C LYS A 92 6.09 3.53 -14.91
N LYS A 93 6.69 2.35 -15.02
CA LYS A 93 7.08 1.52 -13.87
C LYS A 93 8.16 2.23 -13.07
N MET A 94 7.95 2.35 -11.76
CA MET A 94 8.99 2.81 -10.83
C MET A 94 9.58 1.60 -10.12
N LYS A 95 10.89 1.65 -9.88
CA LYS A 95 11.56 0.61 -9.10
C LYS A 95 11.08 0.69 -7.64
N THR A 96 10.65 -0.43 -7.11
CA THR A 96 10.27 -0.57 -5.69
C THR A 96 11.48 -0.39 -4.79
N PHE A 97 11.29 0.17 -3.60
CA PHE A 97 12.34 0.18 -2.58
C PHE A 97 12.61 -1.26 -2.12
N PRO A 98 13.90 -1.66 -1.96
CA PRO A 98 14.24 -3.05 -1.59
C PRO A 98 13.55 -3.55 -0.33
N VAL A 99 13.26 -2.65 0.63
CA VAL A 99 12.54 -2.98 1.88
C VAL A 99 11.10 -3.46 1.64
N TRP A 100 10.53 -3.18 0.48
CA TRP A 100 9.17 -3.52 0.09
C TRP A 100 9.10 -4.54 -1.06
N GLU A 101 10.24 -5.06 -1.51
CA GLU A 101 10.25 -6.14 -2.50
C GLU A 101 9.74 -7.45 -1.87
N PRO A 102 8.75 -8.13 -2.47
CA PRO A 102 8.30 -9.43 -1.98
C PRO A 102 9.42 -10.45 -2.11
N LYS A 103 9.57 -11.32 -1.10
CA LYS A 103 10.61 -12.37 -1.13
C LYS A 103 10.27 -13.41 -2.20
N GLU A 104 11.24 -13.71 -3.06
CA GLU A 104 11.05 -14.60 -4.21
C GLU A 104 10.77 -16.07 -3.85
N ALA A 105 11.18 -16.52 -2.67
CA ALA A 105 11.22 -17.95 -2.33
C ALA A 105 10.01 -18.48 -1.55
N THR A 106 8.98 -17.68 -1.29
CA THR A 106 7.86 -18.11 -0.45
C THR A 106 6.62 -18.34 -1.29
N VAL A 107 6.16 -19.60 -1.36
CA VAL A 107 4.82 -19.92 -1.88
C VAL A 107 3.79 -19.38 -0.89
N LEU A 108 2.94 -18.49 -1.33
CA LEU A 108 1.92 -17.84 -0.52
C LEU A 108 0.59 -18.56 -0.72
N HIS A 109 0.17 -19.39 0.25
CA HIS A 109 -1.05 -20.20 0.15
C HIS A 109 -2.32 -19.40 0.44
N ASP A 110 -2.30 -18.57 1.50
CA ASP A 110 -3.51 -17.90 2.02
C ASP A 110 -3.47 -16.38 1.79
N ILE A 111 -2.83 -15.94 0.71
CA ILE A 111 -2.54 -14.51 0.52
C ILE A 111 -3.80 -13.64 0.41
N ILE A 112 -4.89 -14.18 -0.14
CA ILE A 112 -6.15 -13.44 -0.27
C ILE A 112 -6.81 -13.27 1.10
N ASP A 113 -6.78 -14.30 1.94
CA ASP A 113 -7.28 -14.22 3.31
C ASP A 113 -6.41 -13.30 4.17
N GLN A 114 -5.09 -13.37 4.00
CA GLN A 114 -4.15 -12.44 4.65
C GLN A 114 -4.42 -10.98 4.26
N PHE A 115 -4.70 -10.69 2.99
CA PHE A 115 -5.06 -9.35 2.52
C PHE A 115 -6.38 -8.88 3.15
N THR A 116 -7.38 -9.77 3.20
CA THR A 116 -8.67 -9.47 3.83
C THR A 116 -8.51 -9.15 5.32
N ALA A 117 -7.75 -9.96 6.04
CA ALA A 117 -7.46 -9.73 7.46
C ALA A 117 -6.66 -8.43 7.67
N HIS A 118 -5.64 -8.20 6.81
CA HIS A 118 -4.86 -6.97 6.83
C HIS A 118 -5.71 -5.70 6.65
N HIS A 119 -6.75 -5.73 5.84
CA HIS A 119 -7.64 -4.60 5.64
C HIS A 119 -8.47 -4.27 6.89
N GLN A 120 -8.77 -5.25 7.75
CA GLN A 120 -9.37 -4.98 9.05
C GLN A 120 -8.36 -4.23 9.96
N ASP A 121 -7.10 -4.66 9.98
CA ASP A 121 -6.04 -3.95 10.69
C ASP A 121 -5.83 -2.53 10.13
N LEU A 122 -5.80 -2.38 8.80
CA LEU A 122 -5.65 -1.06 8.16
C LEU A 122 -6.76 -0.09 8.59
N LYS A 123 -8.02 -0.53 8.62
CA LYS A 123 -9.15 0.28 9.11
C LYS A 123 -8.95 0.69 10.56
N ARG A 124 -8.55 -0.24 11.43
CA ARG A 124 -8.24 0.06 12.83
C ARG A 124 -7.13 1.11 12.96
N TYR A 125 -6.07 1.01 12.15
CA TYR A 125 -4.99 2.00 12.17
C TYR A 125 -5.41 3.36 11.61
N ILE A 126 -6.34 3.42 10.66
CA ILE A 126 -6.96 4.68 10.19
C ILE A 126 -7.74 5.36 11.31
N GLU A 127 -8.51 4.60 12.10
CA GLU A 127 -9.22 5.13 13.27
C GLU A 127 -8.25 5.70 14.32
N LEU A 128 -7.18 4.95 14.63
CA LEU A 128 -6.11 5.43 15.52
C LEU A 128 -5.42 6.68 14.98
N ALA A 129 -5.30 6.82 13.66
CA ALA A 129 -4.67 7.97 13.01
C ALA A 129 -5.57 9.23 12.96
N ALA A 130 -6.88 9.10 13.15
CA ALA A 130 -7.85 10.18 12.95
C ALA A 130 -7.49 11.50 13.68
N PRO A 131 -7.08 11.51 14.97
CA PRO A 131 -6.70 12.75 15.64
C PRO A 131 -5.48 13.44 15.03
N PHE A 132 -4.54 12.64 14.51
CA PHE A 132 -3.31 13.13 13.87
C PHE A 132 -3.59 13.66 12.46
N ILE A 133 -4.54 13.07 11.75
CA ILE A 133 -5.02 13.55 10.44
C ILE A 133 -5.65 14.94 10.61
N GLN A 134 -6.56 15.10 11.58
CA GLN A 134 -7.20 16.40 11.89
C GLN A 134 -6.16 17.50 12.21
N ASN A 135 -5.08 17.12 12.88
CA ASN A 135 -3.97 18.02 13.22
C ASN A 135 -2.94 18.21 12.11
N LYS A 136 -3.19 17.70 10.89
CA LYS A 136 -2.28 17.76 9.74
C LYS A 136 -0.86 17.28 10.08
N THR A 137 -0.78 16.19 10.85
CA THR A 137 0.50 15.64 11.32
C THR A 137 1.34 15.21 10.13
N VAL A 138 2.60 15.68 10.11
CA VAL A 138 3.57 15.31 9.08
C VAL A 138 4.38 14.12 9.56
N ILE A 139 4.48 13.09 8.71
CA ILE A 139 5.31 11.92 8.93
C ILE A 139 6.33 11.71 7.80
N HIS A 140 7.30 10.86 8.03
CA HIS A 140 8.19 10.38 6.97
C HIS A 140 7.67 9.08 6.35
N SER A 141 8.12 8.79 5.12
CA SER A 141 7.92 7.47 4.53
C SER A 141 8.65 6.39 5.32
N PRO A 142 8.05 5.21 5.55
CA PRO A 142 8.74 4.08 6.16
C PRO A 142 10.01 3.65 5.39
N ALA A 143 10.03 3.82 4.07
CA ALA A 143 11.19 3.47 3.25
C ALA A 143 12.31 4.52 3.29
N SER A 144 11.99 5.78 3.61
CA SER A 144 12.99 6.85 3.60
C SER A 144 12.57 8.04 4.46
N LYS A 145 13.38 8.37 5.46
CA LYS A 145 13.15 9.56 6.30
C LYS A 145 13.27 10.89 5.55
N VAL A 146 13.81 10.90 4.34
CA VAL A 146 13.89 12.10 3.49
C VAL A 146 12.54 12.44 2.86
N ILE A 147 11.70 11.45 2.63
CA ILE A 147 10.36 11.64 2.03
C ILE A 147 9.38 11.93 3.17
N VAL A 148 8.77 13.11 3.16
CA VAL A 148 7.80 13.56 4.18
C VAL A 148 6.51 14.02 3.52
N TYR A 149 5.38 13.77 4.18
CA TYR A 149 4.03 14.15 3.75
C TYR A 149 3.07 14.21 4.94
N GLU A 150 1.91 14.82 4.75
CA GLU A 150 0.85 14.79 5.75
C GLU A 150 0.27 13.38 5.87
N LEU A 151 -0.19 13.01 7.05
CA LEU A 151 -0.69 11.64 7.34
C LEU A 151 -1.97 11.30 6.56
N ASP A 152 -2.80 12.28 6.22
CA ASP A 152 -3.98 12.08 5.34
C ASP A 152 -3.57 11.64 3.93
N THR A 153 -2.50 12.23 3.40
CA THR A 153 -1.92 11.87 2.09
C THR A 153 -1.49 10.40 2.03
N VAL A 154 -1.09 9.80 3.16
CA VAL A 154 -0.72 8.37 3.22
C VAL A 154 -1.86 7.47 2.79
N PHE A 155 -3.06 7.70 3.29
CA PHE A 155 -4.20 6.82 3.01
C PHE A 155 -4.68 6.97 1.56
N ASP A 156 -4.58 8.16 0.99
CA ASP A 156 -4.77 8.37 -0.45
C ASP A 156 -3.74 7.58 -1.27
N ILE A 157 -2.46 7.62 -0.86
CA ILE A 157 -1.38 6.88 -1.50
C ILE A 157 -1.65 5.37 -1.43
N ILE A 158 -2.01 4.84 -0.25
CA ILE A 158 -2.32 3.42 -0.04
C ILE A 158 -3.43 2.97 -1.00
N ILE A 159 -4.56 3.66 -1.04
CA ILE A 159 -5.70 3.28 -1.89
C ILE A 159 -5.33 3.28 -3.38
N GLN A 160 -4.65 4.33 -3.86
CA GLN A 160 -4.25 4.41 -5.27
C GLN A 160 -3.19 3.34 -5.62
N HIS A 161 -2.28 3.07 -4.70
CA HIS A 161 -1.25 2.06 -4.85
C HIS A 161 -1.85 0.65 -4.90
N GLU A 162 -2.85 0.37 -4.06
CA GLU A 162 -3.58 -0.91 -4.10
C GLU A 162 -4.25 -1.11 -5.46
N LEU A 163 -5.03 -0.15 -5.94
CA LEU A 163 -5.68 -0.23 -7.24
C LEU A 163 -4.67 -0.50 -8.37
N ARG A 164 -3.51 0.17 -8.32
CA ARG A 164 -2.45 -0.05 -9.31
C ARG A 164 -1.92 -1.49 -9.30
N HIS A 165 -1.63 -2.05 -8.13
CA HIS A 165 -1.11 -3.42 -8.03
C HIS A 165 -2.19 -4.49 -8.28
N ILE A 166 -3.44 -4.22 -7.96
CA ILE A 166 -4.57 -5.08 -8.36
C ILE A 166 -4.68 -5.15 -9.89
N GLU A 167 -4.55 -4.02 -10.60
CA GLU A 167 -4.53 -4.04 -12.08
C GLU A 167 -3.31 -4.79 -12.63
N GLN A 168 -2.12 -4.65 -12.04
CA GLN A 168 -0.94 -5.44 -12.43
C GLN A 168 -1.14 -6.94 -12.20
N ALA A 169 -1.75 -7.33 -11.08
CA ALA A 169 -2.11 -8.71 -10.79
C ALA A 169 -3.15 -9.27 -11.80
N LYS A 170 -4.12 -8.44 -12.19
CA LYS A 170 -5.11 -8.79 -13.21
C LYS A 170 -4.47 -8.97 -14.60
N GLU A 171 -3.51 -8.11 -14.97
CA GLU A 171 -2.72 -8.30 -16.19
C GLU A 171 -1.96 -9.63 -16.17
N GLN A 172 -1.41 -10.01 -15.00
CA GLN A 172 -0.74 -11.30 -14.81
C GLN A 172 -1.73 -12.47 -14.97
N LEU A 173 -2.92 -12.40 -14.37
CA LEU A 173 -3.98 -13.41 -14.53
C LEU A 173 -4.31 -13.64 -16.00
N GLN A 174 -4.45 -12.57 -16.79
CA GLN A 174 -4.73 -12.69 -18.23
C GLN A 174 -3.64 -13.41 -19.04
N LYS A 175 -2.40 -13.43 -18.53
CA LYS A 175 -1.27 -14.11 -19.20
C LYS A 175 -1.19 -15.58 -18.85
N ILE A 176 -1.52 -15.95 -17.61
CA ILE A 176 -1.50 -17.35 -17.18
C ILE A 176 -2.72 -18.14 -17.67
N LEU A 177 -3.80 -17.45 -18.08
CA LEU A 177 -5.00 -18.09 -18.65
C LEU A 177 -4.93 -18.29 -20.19
N LYS A 178 -3.88 -17.81 -20.84
CA LYS A 178 -3.64 -17.98 -22.29
C LYS A 178 -2.78 -19.19 -22.59
#